data_ef0fb4f3f2ce939f2c9b5493c7763d9b
#
_entry.id   ef0fb4f3f2ce939f2c9b5493c7763d9b
#
_cell.length_a   1.000
_cell.length_b   1.000
_cell.length_c   1.000
_cell.angle_alpha   90.00
_cell.angle_beta   90.00
_cell.angle_gamma   90.00
#
_symmetry.space_group_name_H-M   'P 1'
#
loop_
_entity.id
_entity.type
_entity.pdbx_description
1 polymer ?
#
loop_
_entity_poly.entity_id
_entity_poly.type
_entity_poly.pdbx_seq_one_letter_code
_entity_poly.pdbx_strand_id
1 'polypeptide(L)'
;MKIYGFTLAEVLITLGIIGIVASMTLPALMSKYRANVTITKLQKFNSTMAQAQLRSINDNGDVDCWDWVPADGESNNKILLNWFNKYWTPYHNNIRIIDRKIIKDNKLADGGITFILGDGSVANMSGFSGGYIHVHYYPNYKTFIEEKTVEGVDDFIFGFNISNSKRFNTYGSQQKDEQELKFNSNYGCYTKNPVHAKAYCARLIQSNGWKLPQDYPYKF
;
A
#
# COMPACT_ATOMS: atom_id res chain seq x y z
N MET A 1 -5.71 -53.20 34.75
CA MET A 1 -5.94 -52.19 33.68
C MET A 1 -4.86 -52.41 32.63
N LYS A 2 -5.17 -52.87 31.41
CA LYS A 2 -4.18 -53.03 30.32
C LYS A 2 -3.94 -51.67 29.66
N ILE A 3 -2.75 -51.15 29.81
CA ILE A 3 -2.33 -49.90 29.11
C ILE A 3 -1.82 -50.32 27.74
N TYR A 4 -2.51 -49.92 26.69
CA TYR A 4 -2.06 -50.11 25.31
C TYR A 4 -1.20 -48.90 24.94
N GLY A 5 0.06 -49.13 24.62
CA GLY A 5 0.97 -48.11 24.09
C GLY A 5 0.92 -48.09 22.56
N PHE A 6 1.15 -46.93 21.97
CA PHE A 6 1.30 -46.81 20.51
C PHE A 6 2.56 -47.52 20.02
N THR A 7 2.47 -48.16 18.85
CA THR A 7 3.61 -48.73 18.18
C THR A 7 4.43 -47.67 17.45
N LEU A 8 5.72 -47.87 17.29
CA LEU A 8 6.60 -46.95 16.53
C LEU A 8 6.10 -46.74 15.09
N ALA A 9 5.57 -47.79 14.47
CA ALA A 9 5.04 -47.77 13.12
C ALA A 9 3.81 -46.87 13.01
N GLU A 10 2.87 -46.92 13.96
CA GLU A 10 1.68 -46.07 13.98
C GLU A 10 2.05 -44.59 14.09
N VAL A 11 3.04 -44.25 14.94
CA VAL A 11 3.54 -42.86 15.08
C VAL A 11 4.22 -42.42 13.80
N LEU A 12 5.04 -43.21 13.14
CA LEU A 12 5.70 -42.87 11.90
C LEU A 12 4.73 -42.65 10.74
N ILE A 13 3.73 -43.50 10.61
CA ILE A 13 2.72 -43.35 9.56
C ILE A 13 1.89 -42.10 9.77
N THR A 14 1.44 -41.85 11.03
CA THR A 14 0.63 -40.64 11.30
C THR A 14 1.42 -39.36 11.08
N LEU A 15 2.67 -39.27 11.51
CA LEU A 15 3.54 -38.12 11.23
C LEU A 15 3.81 -37.93 9.73
N GLY A 16 3.98 -39.02 8.97
CA GLY A 16 4.13 -39.01 7.53
C GLY A 16 2.91 -38.41 6.83
N ILE A 17 1.70 -38.86 7.20
CA ILE A 17 0.45 -38.34 6.63
C ILE A 17 0.27 -36.84 6.98
N ILE A 18 0.46 -36.47 8.26
CA ILE A 18 0.37 -35.07 8.69
C ILE A 18 1.37 -34.19 7.92
N GLY A 19 2.61 -34.67 7.75
CA GLY A 19 3.65 -33.95 7.00
C GLY A 19 3.26 -33.67 5.55
N ILE A 20 2.71 -34.69 4.85
CA ILE A 20 2.25 -34.53 3.46
C ILE A 20 1.08 -33.54 3.37
N VAL A 21 0.06 -33.69 4.22
CA VAL A 21 -1.10 -32.79 4.22
C VAL A 21 -0.68 -31.35 4.55
N ALA A 22 0.15 -31.16 5.58
CA ALA A 22 0.65 -29.86 5.97
C ALA A 22 1.46 -29.20 4.84
N SER A 23 2.33 -29.95 4.14
CA SER A 23 3.16 -29.40 3.05
C SER A 23 2.33 -28.85 1.88
N MET A 24 1.16 -29.41 1.62
CA MET A 24 0.24 -28.98 0.56
C MET A 24 -0.66 -27.82 1.00
N THR A 25 -1.06 -27.78 2.26
CA THR A 25 -2.07 -26.81 2.74
C THR A 25 -1.46 -25.51 3.28
N LEU A 26 -0.29 -25.55 3.93
CA LEU A 26 0.32 -24.38 4.55
C LEU A 26 0.64 -23.26 3.55
N PRO A 27 1.21 -23.51 2.35
CA PRO A 27 1.51 -22.44 1.40
C PRO A 27 0.26 -21.66 0.97
N ALA A 28 -0.84 -22.36 0.67
CA ALA A 28 -2.10 -21.76 0.27
C ALA A 28 -2.73 -20.92 1.42
N LEU A 29 -2.70 -21.45 2.63
CA LEU A 29 -3.20 -20.74 3.82
C LEU A 29 -2.37 -19.47 4.10
N MET A 30 -1.05 -19.56 4.00
CA MET A 30 -0.15 -18.42 4.22
C MET A 30 -0.34 -17.33 3.18
N SER A 31 -0.50 -17.68 1.90
CA SER A 31 -0.81 -16.72 0.84
C SER A 31 -2.13 -15.98 1.13
N LYS A 32 -3.18 -16.70 1.43
CA LYS A 32 -4.49 -16.12 1.79
C LYS A 32 -4.40 -15.23 3.05
N TYR A 33 -3.66 -15.65 4.05
CA TYR A 33 -3.44 -14.85 5.26
C TYR A 33 -2.71 -13.54 4.95
N ARG A 34 -1.61 -13.58 4.17
CA ARG A 34 -0.87 -12.39 3.74
C ARG A 34 -1.75 -11.43 2.96
N ALA A 35 -2.54 -11.94 2.01
CA ALA A 35 -3.50 -11.14 1.25
C ALA A 35 -4.46 -10.39 2.17
N ASN A 36 -5.08 -11.08 3.13
CA ASN A 36 -6.03 -10.48 4.06
C ASN A 36 -5.37 -9.40 4.95
N VAL A 37 -4.14 -9.66 5.43
CA VAL A 37 -3.37 -8.69 6.22
C VAL A 37 -3.07 -7.44 5.37
N THR A 38 -2.61 -7.62 4.14
CA THR A 38 -2.34 -6.51 3.22
C THR A 38 -3.59 -5.69 2.96
N ILE A 39 -4.70 -6.30 2.62
CA ILE A 39 -5.98 -5.61 2.36
C ILE A 39 -6.45 -4.82 3.58
N THR A 40 -6.38 -5.43 4.77
CA THR A 40 -6.72 -4.73 6.01
C THR A 40 -5.84 -3.50 6.23
N LYS A 41 -4.55 -3.61 5.96
CA LYS A 41 -3.62 -2.47 6.02
C LYS A 41 -3.94 -1.39 4.99
N LEU A 42 -4.29 -1.77 3.74
CA LEU A 42 -4.72 -0.82 2.69
C LEU A 42 -5.97 -0.04 3.11
N GLN A 43 -6.97 -0.74 3.61
CA GLN A 43 -8.22 -0.13 4.07
C GLN A 43 -7.98 0.82 5.25
N LYS A 44 -7.18 0.38 6.23
CA LYS A 44 -6.78 1.20 7.38
C LYS A 44 -6.01 2.43 6.94
N PHE A 45 -5.03 2.28 6.05
CA PHE A 45 -4.24 3.39 5.52
C PHE A 45 -5.14 4.42 4.82
N ASN A 46 -5.99 3.98 3.88
CA ASN A 46 -6.93 4.86 3.20
C ASN A 46 -7.81 5.65 4.18
N SER A 47 -8.39 4.97 5.16
CA SER A 47 -9.25 5.57 6.17
C SER A 47 -8.49 6.56 7.05
N THR A 48 -7.30 6.19 7.52
CA THR A 48 -6.47 7.03 8.40
C THR A 48 -6.02 8.30 7.69
N MET A 49 -5.55 8.18 6.44
CA MET A 49 -5.12 9.33 5.65
C MET A 49 -6.30 10.25 5.29
N ALA A 50 -7.45 9.68 4.90
CA ALA A 50 -8.65 10.47 4.64
C ALA A 50 -9.14 11.23 5.88
N GLN A 51 -9.11 10.62 7.04
CA GLN A 51 -9.48 11.27 8.30
C GLN A 51 -8.50 12.37 8.71
N ALA A 52 -7.19 12.15 8.53
CA ALA A 52 -6.17 13.16 8.78
C ALA A 52 -6.38 14.38 7.87
N GLN A 53 -6.65 14.14 6.57
CA GLN A 53 -6.99 15.22 5.64
C GLN A 53 -8.23 16.02 6.08
N LEU A 54 -9.29 15.33 6.53
CA LEU A 54 -10.50 16.00 7.00
C LEU A 54 -10.24 16.89 8.22
N ARG A 55 -9.43 16.42 9.17
CA ARG A 55 -9.02 17.22 10.33
C ARG A 55 -8.18 18.43 9.90
N SER A 56 -7.23 18.23 8.98
CA SER A 56 -6.43 19.31 8.43
C SER A 56 -7.27 20.36 7.70
N ILE A 57 -8.29 19.92 6.93
CA ILE A 57 -9.24 20.85 6.28
C ILE A 57 -10.02 21.66 7.30
N ASN A 58 -10.42 21.06 8.41
CA ASN A 58 -11.14 21.78 9.46
C ASN A 58 -10.30 22.93 10.05
N ASP A 59 -8.99 22.74 10.18
CA ASP A 59 -8.10 23.70 10.81
C ASP A 59 -7.46 24.68 9.82
N ASN A 60 -7.23 24.28 8.58
CA ASN A 60 -6.48 25.03 7.58
C ASN A 60 -7.31 25.46 6.34
N GLY A 61 -8.60 25.19 6.33
CA GLY A 61 -9.46 25.39 5.15
C GLY A 61 -9.33 24.28 4.09
N ASP A 62 -10.13 24.41 3.02
CA ASP A 62 -10.17 23.40 1.96
C ASP A 62 -8.82 23.29 1.24
N VAL A 63 -8.54 22.15 0.62
CA VAL A 63 -7.23 21.82 0.02
C VAL A 63 -6.78 22.79 -1.09
N ASP A 64 -7.70 23.48 -1.74
CA ASP A 64 -7.38 24.54 -2.70
C ASP A 64 -6.88 25.83 -2.05
N CYS A 65 -7.07 25.98 -0.74
CA CYS A 65 -6.49 27.07 0.06
C CYS A 65 -5.11 26.71 0.64
N TRP A 66 -4.65 25.46 0.47
CA TRP A 66 -3.37 25.01 0.99
C TRP A 66 -2.20 25.56 0.15
N ASP A 67 -1.02 25.67 0.78
CA ASP A 67 0.18 26.08 0.09
C ASP A 67 0.44 25.21 -1.14
N TRP A 68 0.94 25.80 -2.20
CA TRP A 68 1.29 25.08 -3.43
C TRP A 68 2.45 24.11 -3.19
N VAL A 69 2.32 22.88 -3.69
CA VAL A 69 3.40 21.90 -3.77
C VAL A 69 3.91 21.85 -5.20
N PRO A 70 5.13 22.33 -5.47
CA PRO A 70 5.70 22.22 -6.80
C PRO A 70 5.96 20.77 -7.16
N ALA A 71 5.86 20.48 -8.46
CA ALA A 71 6.26 19.18 -9.00
C ALA A 71 7.78 19.02 -8.95
N ASP A 72 8.20 17.83 -8.66
CA ASP A 72 9.53 17.21 -8.72
C ASP A 72 10.82 18.05 -8.80
N GLY A 73 11.75 17.71 -7.92
CA GLY A 73 13.14 18.14 -7.88
C GLY A 73 13.69 18.17 -6.44
N GLU A 74 14.99 18.02 -6.27
CA GLU A 74 15.63 18.01 -4.93
C GLU A 74 15.38 19.30 -4.14
N SER A 75 15.27 20.45 -4.81
CA SER A 75 14.88 21.72 -4.18
C SER A 75 13.45 21.71 -3.63
N ASN A 76 12.60 20.82 -4.13
CA ASN A 76 11.19 20.75 -3.78
C ASN A 76 10.93 19.87 -2.53
N ASN A 77 11.88 18.99 -2.16
CA ASN A 77 11.72 18.14 -0.98
C ASN A 77 11.59 18.93 0.32
N LYS A 78 12.32 20.05 0.45
CA LYS A 78 12.19 20.94 1.62
C LYS A 78 10.82 21.63 1.66
N ILE A 79 10.32 22.04 0.52
CA ILE A 79 9.00 22.67 0.40
C ILE A 79 7.92 21.62 0.70
N LEU A 80 8.03 20.42 0.12
CA LEU A 80 7.12 19.33 0.38
C LEU A 80 7.16 18.89 1.86
N LEU A 81 8.34 18.88 2.49
CA LEU A 81 8.48 18.55 3.92
C LEU A 81 7.78 19.59 4.80
N ASN A 82 7.95 20.88 4.51
CA ASN A 82 7.26 21.95 5.24
C ASN A 82 5.75 21.82 5.07
N TRP A 83 5.29 21.58 3.85
CA TRP A 83 3.89 21.34 3.53
C TRP A 83 3.33 20.11 4.27
N PHE A 84 4.06 18.99 4.25
CA PHE A 84 3.69 17.77 4.96
C PHE A 84 3.61 17.99 6.47
N ASN A 85 4.59 18.72 7.03
CA ASN A 85 4.61 19.06 8.45
C ASN A 85 3.47 19.99 8.86
N LYS A 86 2.99 20.86 7.98
CA LYS A 86 1.86 21.74 8.22
C LYS A 86 0.53 21.03 8.12
N TYR A 87 0.31 20.28 7.05
CA TYR A 87 -1.01 19.77 6.67
C TYR A 87 -1.25 18.31 7.05
N TRP A 88 -0.21 17.53 7.39
CA TRP A 88 -0.34 16.10 7.64
C TRP A 88 0.19 15.67 9.00
N THR A 89 1.40 16.04 9.36
CA THR A 89 2.05 15.57 10.61
C THR A 89 1.20 15.81 11.87
N PRO A 90 0.53 16.98 12.06
CA PRO A 90 -0.25 17.23 13.27
C PRO A 90 -1.48 16.33 13.42
N TYR A 91 -1.94 15.74 12.32
CA TYR A 91 -3.18 14.97 12.25
C TYR A 91 -2.95 13.46 12.25
N HIS A 92 -1.69 13.04 12.31
CA HIS A 92 -1.27 11.66 12.38
C HIS A 92 -0.57 11.33 13.68
N ASN A 93 -1.06 10.31 14.38
CA ASN A 93 -0.36 9.74 15.51
C ASN A 93 0.70 8.74 15.04
N ASN A 94 1.94 8.87 15.56
CA ASN A 94 3.02 7.91 15.35
C ASN A 94 3.52 7.80 13.89
N ILE A 95 3.68 8.91 13.19
CA ILE A 95 4.43 8.95 11.94
C ILE A 95 5.90 9.26 12.26
N ARG A 96 6.80 8.51 11.63
CA ARG A 96 8.25 8.79 11.65
C ARG A 96 8.74 9.04 10.24
N ILE A 97 9.14 10.26 9.94
CA ILE A 97 9.77 10.62 8.66
C ILE A 97 11.17 9.98 8.62
N ILE A 98 11.50 9.35 7.50
CA ILE A 98 12.83 8.78 7.26
C ILE A 98 13.55 9.63 6.22
N ASP A 99 14.84 9.94 6.53
CA ASP A 99 15.70 10.58 5.53
C ASP A 99 15.98 9.58 4.40
N ARG A 100 15.81 10.05 3.18
CA ARG A 100 16.03 9.31 1.95
C ARG A 100 17.41 8.69 1.80
N LYS A 101 18.44 9.29 2.43
CA LYS A 101 19.83 8.81 2.42
C LYS A 101 20.03 7.48 3.15
N ILE A 102 19.08 7.06 3.98
CA ILE A 102 19.15 5.79 4.72
C ILE A 102 18.67 4.62 3.86
N ILE A 103 17.92 4.89 2.81
CA ILE A 103 17.45 3.87 1.87
C ILE A 103 18.47 3.81 0.73
N LYS A 104 19.40 2.87 0.84
CA LYS A 104 20.43 2.63 -0.18
C LYS A 104 19.79 2.33 -1.53
N ASP A 105 20.33 2.99 -2.54
CA ASP A 105 20.28 2.63 -3.94
C ASP A 105 18.91 2.46 -4.62
N ASN A 106 18.19 3.62 -4.82
CA ASN A 106 17.67 3.89 -6.14
C ASN A 106 16.55 3.08 -6.73
N LYS A 107 15.37 3.18 -6.21
CA LYS A 107 14.20 3.20 -7.13
C LYS A 107 12.97 3.87 -6.50
N LEU A 108 13.11 4.49 -5.38
CA LEU A 108 12.12 5.46 -4.94
C LEU A 108 12.29 6.68 -5.84
N ALA A 109 11.24 7.03 -6.54
CA ALA A 109 11.18 8.17 -7.43
C ALA A 109 11.93 9.37 -6.81
N ASP A 110 12.74 10.02 -7.61
CA ASP A 110 13.49 11.21 -7.25
C ASP A 110 12.53 12.30 -6.78
N GLY A 111 12.27 12.38 -5.48
CA GLY A 111 11.35 13.34 -4.89
C GLY A 111 10.31 12.68 -3.96
N GLY A 112 9.96 13.35 -2.87
CA GLY A 112 8.93 12.91 -1.96
C GLY A 112 9.38 12.81 -0.52
N ILE A 113 8.41 12.59 0.36
CA ILE A 113 8.61 12.37 1.79
C ILE A 113 8.29 10.93 2.11
N THR A 114 9.27 10.21 2.61
CA THR A 114 9.08 8.83 3.07
C THR A 114 8.83 8.83 4.58
N PHE A 115 7.80 8.11 5.00
CA PHE A 115 7.46 7.99 6.41
C PHE A 115 6.98 6.59 6.77
N ILE A 116 7.27 6.18 8.01
CA ILE A 116 6.82 4.93 8.60
C ILE A 116 5.61 5.21 9.47
N LEU A 117 4.58 4.39 9.32
CA LEU A 117 3.39 4.43 10.16
C LEU A 117 3.54 3.53 11.40
N GLY A 118 2.71 3.75 12.41
CA GLY A 118 2.79 3.02 13.68
C GLY A 118 2.57 1.50 13.57
N ASP A 119 2.04 0.99 12.46
CA ASP A 119 1.88 -0.45 12.19
C ASP A 119 3.06 -1.06 11.41
N GLY A 120 4.13 -0.29 11.24
CA GLY A 120 5.33 -0.70 10.50
C GLY A 120 5.20 -0.68 8.99
N SER A 121 4.09 -0.18 8.44
CA SER A 121 4.01 0.08 7.00
C SER A 121 4.75 1.37 6.63
N VAL A 122 5.07 1.52 5.35
CA VAL A 122 5.79 2.68 4.81
C VAL A 122 4.94 3.40 3.79
N ALA A 123 5.06 4.71 3.72
CA ALA A 123 4.49 5.47 2.62
C ALA A 123 5.50 6.50 2.10
N ASN A 124 5.45 6.74 0.79
CA ASN A 124 6.19 7.81 0.13
C ASN A 124 5.19 8.75 -0.54
N MET A 125 5.19 10.01 -0.14
CA MET A 125 4.31 11.05 -0.67
C MET A 125 5.12 11.98 -1.56
N SER A 126 4.62 12.23 -2.77
CA SER A 126 5.23 13.15 -3.74
C SER A 126 4.18 14.02 -4.41
N GLY A 127 4.58 15.24 -4.78
CA GLY A 127 3.78 16.17 -5.56
C GLY A 127 4.10 16.04 -7.05
N PHE A 128 3.09 16.21 -7.89
CA PHE A 128 3.22 16.20 -9.34
C PHE A 128 2.61 17.45 -9.99
N SER A 129 3.00 17.74 -11.21
CA SER A 129 2.42 18.84 -11.99
C SER A 129 0.89 18.70 -12.08
N GLY A 130 0.18 19.83 -12.10
CA GLY A 130 -1.29 19.84 -12.12
C GLY A 130 -1.95 19.60 -10.75
N GLY A 131 -1.19 19.71 -9.66
CA GLY A 131 -1.74 19.62 -8.29
C GLY A 131 -2.06 18.19 -7.83
N TYR A 132 -1.44 17.19 -8.44
CA TYR A 132 -1.56 15.81 -8.00
C TYR A 132 -0.60 15.53 -6.84
N ILE A 133 -1.12 14.88 -5.80
CA ILE A 133 -0.33 14.31 -4.71
C ILE A 133 -0.49 12.80 -4.81
N HIS A 134 0.61 12.11 -5.07
CA HIS A 134 0.66 10.65 -5.09
C HIS A 134 1.28 10.12 -3.80
N VAL A 135 0.78 8.99 -3.35
CA VAL A 135 1.31 8.30 -2.18
C VAL A 135 1.46 6.83 -2.52
N HIS A 136 2.70 6.40 -2.67
CA HIS A 136 3.04 4.99 -2.71
C HIS A 136 2.96 4.43 -1.29
N TYR A 137 2.24 3.35 -1.13
CA TYR A 137 2.07 2.68 0.15
C TYR A 137 2.59 1.26 0.10
N TYR A 138 3.45 0.93 1.05
CA TYR A 138 4.15 -0.34 1.20
C TYR A 138 3.70 -1.00 2.51
N PRO A 139 2.85 -2.04 2.46
CA PRO A 139 2.33 -2.71 3.66
C PRO A 139 3.39 -3.35 4.54
N ASN A 140 4.57 -3.66 3.98
CA ASN A 140 5.64 -4.39 4.64
C ASN A 140 6.96 -3.62 4.59
N TYR A 141 7.45 -3.17 5.76
CA TYR A 141 8.72 -2.46 5.88
C TYR A 141 9.92 -3.28 5.39
N LYS A 142 9.93 -4.59 5.66
CA LYS A 142 11.04 -5.45 5.28
C LYS A 142 11.19 -5.57 3.76
N THR A 143 10.09 -5.81 3.05
CA THR A 143 10.06 -5.88 1.58
C THR A 143 10.50 -4.56 0.95
N PHE A 144 10.07 -3.46 1.56
CA PHE A 144 10.45 -2.11 1.14
C PHE A 144 11.97 -1.87 1.27
N ILE A 145 12.56 -2.19 2.44
CA ILE A 145 14.01 -1.99 2.69
C ILE A 145 14.87 -2.95 1.86
N GLU A 146 14.40 -4.17 1.63
CA GLU A 146 15.12 -5.17 0.81
C GLU A 146 14.95 -4.95 -0.70
N GLU A 147 14.22 -3.89 -1.11
CA GLU A 147 13.92 -3.57 -2.52
C GLU A 147 13.25 -4.73 -3.28
N LYS A 148 12.46 -5.52 -2.58
CA LYS A 148 11.74 -6.69 -3.12
C LYS A 148 10.26 -6.43 -3.31
N THR A 149 9.88 -5.17 -3.47
CA THR A 149 8.48 -4.78 -3.65
C THR A 149 7.95 -5.22 -5.00
N VAL A 150 6.75 -5.78 -4.98
CA VAL A 150 6.01 -6.19 -6.18
C VAL A 150 4.77 -5.32 -6.30
N GLU A 151 4.64 -4.63 -7.43
CA GLU A 151 3.49 -3.79 -7.75
C GLU A 151 2.19 -4.60 -7.69
N GLY A 152 1.20 -4.09 -6.96
CA GLY A 152 -0.06 -4.78 -6.73
C GLY A 152 -0.03 -5.85 -5.64
N VAL A 153 1.12 -6.07 -4.99
CA VAL A 153 1.30 -6.95 -3.82
C VAL A 153 1.87 -6.19 -2.64
N ASP A 154 2.96 -5.45 -2.87
CA ASP A 154 3.72 -4.72 -1.84
C ASP A 154 3.81 -3.20 -2.13
N ASP A 155 3.34 -2.74 -3.29
CA ASP A 155 3.29 -1.33 -3.67
C ASP A 155 1.89 -1.00 -4.23
N PHE A 156 1.25 0.00 -3.61
CA PHE A 156 -0.10 0.46 -3.94
C PHE A 156 -0.16 1.98 -3.96
N ILE A 157 -0.86 2.55 -4.93
CA ILE A 157 -0.92 4.00 -5.11
C ILE A 157 -2.23 4.57 -4.61
N PHE A 158 -2.09 5.63 -3.80
CA PHE A 158 -3.14 6.48 -3.29
C PHE A 158 -2.85 7.93 -3.66
N GLY A 159 -3.77 8.82 -3.35
CA GLY A 159 -3.53 10.24 -3.49
C GLY A 159 -4.79 11.07 -3.60
N PHE A 160 -4.60 12.30 -4.02
CA PHE A 160 -5.68 13.24 -4.32
C PHE A 160 -5.17 14.30 -5.30
N ASN A 161 -6.09 15.04 -5.92
CA ASN A 161 -5.76 16.18 -6.76
C ASN A 161 -6.36 17.43 -6.13
N ILE A 162 -5.55 18.47 -5.95
CA ILE A 162 -5.97 19.72 -5.32
C ILE A 162 -7.13 20.39 -6.08
N SER A 163 -7.14 20.28 -7.42
CA SER A 163 -8.15 20.92 -8.26
C SER A 163 -9.40 20.09 -8.51
N ASN A 164 -9.29 18.74 -8.49
CA ASN A 164 -10.38 17.85 -8.92
C ASN A 164 -10.89 16.95 -7.79
N SER A 165 -10.17 15.86 -7.53
CA SER A 165 -10.53 14.91 -6.46
C SER A 165 -9.87 15.34 -5.15
N LYS A 166 -10.38 16.37 -4.54
CA LYS A 166 -9.82 17.02 -3.35
C LYS A 166 -9.68 16.11 -2.12
N ARG A 167 -10.18 14.88 -2.18
CA ARG A 167 -10.18 13.93 -1.06
C ARG A 167 -9.17 12.84 -1.26
N PHE A 168 -8.39 12.54 -0.22
CA PHE A 168 -7.49 11.40 -0.20
C PHE A 168 -8.24 10.09 -0.41
N ASN A 169 -7.79 9.30 -1.39
CA ASN A 169 -8.39 8.01 -1.72
C ASN A 169 -7.39 7.15 -2.51
N THR A 170 -7.77 5.94 -2.91
CA THR A 170 -7.03 5.14 -3.88
C THR A 170 -6.86 5.91 -5.19
N TYR A 171 -5.71 5.76 -5.84
CA TYR A 171 -5.47 6.38 -7.13
C TYR A 171 -6.53 5.93 -8.15
N GLY A 172 -7.04 6.87 -8.93
CA GLY A 172 -8.13 6.58 -9.86
C GLY A 172 -9.50 6.37 -9.19
N SER A 173 -9.72 6.95 -7.99
CA SER A 173 -11.00 6.81 -7.25
C SER A 173 -12.23 7.23 -8.04
N GLN A 174 -12.10 8.07 -9.07
CA GLN A 174 -13.18 8.46 -9.99
C GLN A 174 -13.51 7.36 -11.01
N GLN A 175 -12.58 6.44 -11.28
CA GLN A 175 -12.81 5.34 -12.21
C GLN A 175 -13.72 4.28 -11.57
N LYS A 176 -14.79 3.93 -12.28
CA LYS A 176 -15.80 2.95 -11.84
C LYS A 176 -15.86 1.72 -12.73
N ASP A 177 -15.34 1.83 -13.95
CA ASP A 177 -15.34 0.71 -14.90
C ASP A 177 -14.27 -0.31 -14.48
N GLU A 178 -14.70 -1.54 -14.21
CA GLU A 178 -13.83 -2.64 -13.79
C GLU A 178 -12.85 -3.03 -14.90
N GLN A 179 -13.25 -2.97 -16.17
CA GLN A 179 -12.37 -3.29 -17.31
C GLN A 179 -11.24 -2.27 -17.40
N GLU A 180 -11.54 -1.00 -17.22
CA GLU A 180 -10.52 0.05 -17.15
C GLU A 180 -9.61 -0.13 -15.94
N LEU A 181 -10.13 -0.47 -14.77
CA LEU A 181 -9.32 -0.73 -13.58
C LEU A 181 -8.38 -1.93 -13.80
N LYS A 182 -8.81 -2.93 -14.55
CA LYS A 182 -8.00 -4.12 -14.87
C LYS A 182 -7.02 -3.88 -16.01
N PHE A 183 -7.46 -3.35 -17.14
CA PHE A 183 -6.76 -3.45 -18.41
C PHE A 183 -6.33 -2.13 -19.04
N ASN A 184 -6.53 -0.99 -18.38
CA ASN A 184 -5.97 0.27 -18.87
C ASN A 184 -4.46 0.13 -19.13
N SER A 185 -4.00 0.55 -20.32
CA SER A 185 -2.61 0.34 -20.77
C SER A 185 -1.56 1.03 -19.86
N ASN A 186 -1.92 2.15 -19.22
CA ASN A 186 -1.01 2.96 -18.43
C ASN A 186 -1.07 2.67 -16.93
N TYR A 187 -2.27 2.35 -16.40
CA TYR A 187 -2.55 2.29 -14.96
C TYR A 187 -3.15 0.97 -14.51
N GLY A 188 -3.57 0.12 -15.43
CA GLY A 188 -4.36 -1.08 -15.15
C GLY A 188 -3.63 -2.08 -14.28
N CYS A 189 -4.35 -2.67 -13.32
CA CYS A 189 -3.78 -3.62 -12.37
C CYS A 189 -3.30 -4.91 -13.04
N TYR A 190 -3.92 -5.35 -14.16
CA TYR A 190 -3.59 -6.57 -14.90
C TYR A 190 -2.66 -6.33 -16.08
N THR A 191 -2.35 -5.09 -16.39
CA THR A 191 -1.52 -4.71 -17.52
C THR A 191 -0.08 -5.17 -17.32
N LYS A 192 0.49 -5.85 -18.33
CA LYS A 192 1.85 -6.42 -18.25
C LYS A 192 2.94 -5.35 -18.18
N ASN A 193 2.78 -4.27 -18.95
CA ASN A 193 3.74 -3.18 -19.06
C ASN A 193 3.05 -1.83 -18.74
N PRO A 194 2.70 -1.56 -17.47
CA PRO A 194 2.08 -0.31 -17.10
C PRO A 194 3.12 0.81 -17.14
N VAL A 195 2.69 1.99 -17.54
CA VAL A 195 3.54 3.19 -17.48
C VAL A 195 3.68 3.67 -16.03
N HIS A 196 2.69 3.41 -15.17
CA HIS A 196 2.59 3.92 -13.81
C HIS A 196 2.29 2.80 -12.80
N ALA A 197 3.28 1.97 -12.52
CA ALA A 197 3.33 1.06 -11.35
C ALA A 197 1.98 0.41 -10.97
N LYS A 198 1.18 -0.02 -11.95
CA LYS A 198 -0.14 -0.67 -11.72
C LYS A 198 -1.02 0.11 -10.74
N ALA A 199 -1.12 1.41 -10.97
CA ALA A 199 -1.71 2.37 -10.04
C ALA A 199 -3.16 2.05 -9.63
N TYR A 200 -3.90 1.32 -10.47
CA TYR A 200 -5.29 0.98 -10.20
C TYR A 200 -5.50 -0.26 -9.31
N CYS A 201 -4.44 -0.96 -8.88
CA CYS A 201 -4.61 -2.15 -8.04
C CYS A 201 -5.31 -1.86 -6.70
N ALA A 202 -4.93 -0.79 -6.01
CA ALA A 202 -5.60 -0.38 -4.77
C ALA A 202 -7.07 -0.03 -5.01
N ARG A 203 -7.37 0.66 -6.13
CA ARG A 203 -8.73 1.03 -6.50
C ARG A 203 -9.58 -0.19 -6.85
N LEU A 204 -9.03 -1.14 -7.57
CA LEU A 204 -9.70 -2.40 -7.91
C LEU A 204 -10.10 -3.18 -6.65
N ILE A 205 -9.19 -3.30 -5.68
CA ILE A 205 -9.46 -3.94 -4.39
C ILE A 205 -10.54 -3.17 -3.62
N GLN A 206 -10.47 -1.83 -3.61
CA GLN A 206 -11.48 -0.99 -2.95
C GLN A 206 -12.86 -1.13 -3.59
N SER A 207 -12.95 -1.09 -4.92
CA SER A 207 -14.24 -1.22 -5.64
C SER A 207 -14.89 -2.59 -5.44
N ASN A 208 -14.08 -3.63 -5.17
CA ASN A 208 -14.53 -4.96 -4.79
C ASN A 208 -14.81 -5.10 -3.26
N GLY A 209 -15.08 -3.99 -2.58
CA GLY A 209 -15.43 -3.98 -1.15
C GLY A 209 -14.27 -4.37 -0.23
N TRP A 210 -13.04 -3.97 -0.56
CA TRP A 210 -11.82 -4.35 0.16
C TRP A 210 -11.63 -5.87 0.26
N LYS A 211 -11.83 -6.53 -0.88
CA LYS A 211 -11.58 -7.97 -1.06
C LYS A 211 -10.80 -8.17 -2.36
N LEU A 212 -9.95 -9.18 -2.42
CA LEU A 212 -9.32 -9.55 -3.68
C LEU A 212 -10.39 -10.03 -4.68
N PRO A 213 -10.38 -9.54 -5.92
CA PRO A 213 -11.09 -10.21 -7.01
C PRO A 213 -10.66 -11.67 -7.13
N GLN A 214 -11.55 -12.57 -7.53
CA GLN A 214 -11.24 -14.00 -7.68
C GLN A 214 -10.12 -14.24 -8.70
N ASP A 215 -10.07 -13.41 -9.72
CA ASP A 215 -9.11 -13.45 -10.82
C ASP A 215 -7.91 -12.52 -10.58
N TYR A 216 -7.64 -12.09 -9.35
CA TYR A 216 -6.51 -11.18 -9.06
C TYR A 216 -5.18 -11.80 -9.53
N PRO A 217 -4.37 -11.06 -10.34
CA PRO A 217 -3.29 -11.68 -11.10
C PRO A 217 -2.04 -12.00 -10.26
N TYR A 218 -1.96 -11.50 -9.04
CA TYR A 218 -0.78 -11.64 -8.19
C TYR A 218 -1.04 -12.52 -6.97
N LYS A 219 0.00 -13.25 -6.55
CA LYS A 219 -0.01 -14.06 -5.33
C LYS A 219 0.70 -13.29 -4.20
N PHE A 220 0.12 -13.32 -3.04
CA PHE A 220 0.67 -12.76 -1.79
C PHE A 220 1.54 -13.75 -1.03
#